data_41a1804b892176f694fbdde7827f7a15
#
_entry.id   41a1804b892176f694fbdde7827f7a15
#
_cell.length_a   1.000
_cell.length_b   1.000
_cell.length_c   1.000
_cell.angle_alpha   90.00
_cell.angle_beta   90.00
_cell.angle_gamma   90.00
#
_symmetry.space_group_name_H-M   'P 1'
#
loop_
_entity.id
_entity.type
_entity.pdbx_description
1 polymer ?
#
loop_
_entity_poly.entity_id
_entity_poly.type
_entity_poly.pdbx_seq_one_letter_code
_entity_poly.pdbx_strand_id
1 'polypeptide(L)'
;FSKKIILTKKNIYKFLNSLEKKKYKKETDLYLGFFGYEILCNLIGINLKNKKRINFYKGIFYKPETIIKIRKDIKVISNIKKHTFYYQFNKTQILSPFKINISYAKYKKIFELFSKKIREGETYQIKICTKYKNKSLINPVNFFWKLMRVNASPESFMIKDKDYSIVSCSPETLVDKKRNTLITKPIAGTLKKNTSTNKLIALKYFKNNEKETKEHNMIVDMERSDLSKICKTGSVKILKKKYVEEYKHLFHYVTSIGGKLSKNTKLIDVIKAMMPGGSVIGCP
;
A
#
# COMPACT_ATOMS: atom_id res chain seq x y z
N PHE A 1 -22.80 -0.43 -4.62
CA PHE A 1 -22.18 0.91 -4.47
C PHE A 1 -23.12 1.98 -5.02
N SER A 2 -23.32 3.07 -4.28
CA SER A 2 -24.12 4.22 -4.73
C SER A 2 -23.39 5.05 -5.81
N LYS A 3 -22.06 5.00 -5.83
CA LYS A 3 -21.25 5.75 -6.79
C LYS A 3 -19.92 5.06 -7.07
N LYS A 4 -19.57 4.96 -8.36
CA LYS A 4 -18.27 4.52 -8.87
C LYS A 4 -17.59 5.71 -9.56
N ILE A 5 -16.36 6.01 -9.20
CA ILE A 5 -15.57 7.13 -9.74
C ILE A 5 -14.30 6.60 -10.34
N ILE A 6 -14.16 6.69 -11.65
CA ILE A 6 -12.93 6.35 -12.38
C ILE A 6 -12.07 7.61 -12.43
N LEU A 7 -10.84 7.50 -11.93
CA LEU A 7 -9.90 8.61 -11.90
C LEU A 7 -9.14 8.77 -13.21
N THR A 8 -8.98 10.00 -13.60
CA THR A 8 -8.22 10.45 -14.77
C THR A 8 -7.40 11.69 -14.39
N LYS A 9 -6.43 12.08 -15.24
CA LYS A 9 -5.72 13.36 -15.06
C LYS A 9 -6.66 14.56 -14.94
N LYS A 10 -7.80 14.52 -15.68
CA LYS A 10 -8.76 15.65 -15.74
C LYS A 10 -9.60 15.79 -14.47
N ASN A 11 -9.92 14.69 -13.78
CA ASN A 11 -10.91 14.73 -12.68
C ASN A 11 -10.32 14.49 -11.28
N ILE A 12 -9.07 14.04 -11.16
CA ILE A 12 -8.49 13.70 -9.86
C ILE A 12 -8.45 14.89 -8.89
N TYR A 13 -8.08 16.08 -9.35
CA TYR A 13 -8.08 17.29 -8.50
C TYR A 13 -9.48 17.65 -8.01
N LYS A 14 -10.47 17.61 -8.91
CA LYS A 14 -11.87 17.85 -8.56
C LYS A 14 -12.38 16.83 -7.54
N PHE A 15 -12.02 15.56 -7.73
CA PHE A 15 -12.38 14.49 -6.80
C PHE A 15 -11.78 14.72 -5.41
N LEU A 16 -10.47 14.93 -5.30
CA LEU A 16 -9.78 15.13 -4.03
C LEU A 16 -10.31 16.38 -3.29
N ASN A 17 -10.49 17.49 -3.99
CA ASN A 17 -11.08 18.69 -3.42
C ASN A 17 -12.52 18.45 -2.93
N SER A 18 -13.29 17.59 -3.60
CA SER A 18 -14.63 17.23 -3.16
C SER A 18 -14.65 16.42 -1.86
N LEU A 19 -13.62 15.62 -1.62
CA LEU A 19 -13.47 14.87 -0.36
C LEU A 19 -13.17 15.80 0.82
N GLU A 20 -12.36 16.84 0.62
CA GLU A 20 -12.03 17.81 1.67
C GLU A 20 -13.20 18.66 2.10
N LYS A 21 -14.00 19.10 1.12
CA LYS A 21 -15.17 19.96 1.37
C LYS A 21 -16.35 19.21 1.98
N LYS A 22 -16.33 17.88 1.92
CA LYS A 22 -17.46 17.06 2.33
C LYS A 22 -17.53 16.93 3.84
N LYS A 23 -18.69 17.30 4.40
CA LYS A 23 -19.03 16.94 5.80
C LYS A 23 -19.51 15.48 5.81
N TYR A 24 -18.76 14.62 6.49
CA TYR A 24 -19.13 13.22 6.69
C TYR A 24 -20.20 13.14 7.78
N LYS A 25 -21.45 12.92 7.37
CA LYS A 25 -22.61 12.83 8.29
C LYS A 25 -22.94 11.38 8.65
N LYS A 26 -22.68 10.46 7.72
CA LYS A 26 -22.97 9.02 7.86
C LYS A 26 -21.70 8.20 7.64
N GLU A 27 -21.63 7.02 8.22
CA GLU A 27 -20.51 6.09 8.00
C GLU A 27 -20.36 5.70 6.53
N THR A 28 -21.46 5.62 5.77
CA THR A 28 -21.48 5.37 4.32
C THR A 28 -20.99 6.54 3.47
N ASP A 29 -20.64 7.68 4.08
CA ASP A 29 -20.11 8.84 3.34
C ASP A 29 -18.62 8.72 2.99
N LEU A 30 -17.99 7.60 3.26
CA LEU A 30 -16.59 7.32 2.89
C LEU A 30 -16.46 6.88 1.42
N TYR A 31 -15.22 6.88 0.95
CA TYR A 31 -14.83 6.31 -0.34
C TYR A 31 -13.72 5.29 -0.14
N LEU A 32 -13.84 4.14 -0.80
CA LEU A 32 -12.87 3.06 -0.82
C LEU A 32 -12.39 2.85 -2.25
N GLY A 33 -11.10 2.67 -2.45
CA GLY A 33 -10.55 2.51 -3.78
C GLY A 33 -9.04 2.50 -3.80
N PHE A 34 -8.46 2.76 -4.97
CA PHE A 34 -7.02 2.81 -5.14
C PHE A 34 -6.59 3.89 -6.12
N PHE A 35 -5.36 4.33 -5.97
CA PHE A 35 -4.62 5.11 -6.95
C PHE A 35 -3.66 4.18 -7.70
N GLY A 36 -3.73 4.15 -9.02
CA GLY A 36 -2.73 3.47 -9.83
C GLY A 36 -1.44 4.29 -9.89
N TYR A 37 -0.32 3.61 -10.10
CA TYR A 37 1.01 4.22 -10.14
C TYR A 37 1.11 5.35 -11.18
N GLU A 38 0.50 5.17 -12.36
CA GLU A 38 0.54 6.15 -13.44
C GLU A 38 -0.14 7.48 -13.06
N ILE A 39 -1.23 7.44 -12.29
CA ILE A 39 -1.91 8.67 -11.89
C ILE A 39 -1.13 9.40 -10.80
N LEU A 40 -0.48 8.65 -9.90
CA LEU A 40 0.40 9.21 -8.88
C LEU A 40 1.61 9.89 -9.51
N CYS A 41 2.29 9.23 -10.45
CA CYS A 41 3.39 9.82 -11.20
C CYS A 41 2.99 11.11 -11.91
N ASN A 42 1.80 11.13 -12.54
CA ASN A 42 1.29 12.34 -13.18
C ASN A 42 1.03 13.49 -12.18
N LEU A 43 0.62 13.19 -10.94
CA LEU A 43 0.38 14.23 -9.91
C LEU A 43 1.68 14.92 -9.48
N ILE A 44 2.80 14.21 -9.51
CA ILE A 44 4.14 14.74 -9.18
C ILE A 44 4.94 15.16 -10.41
N GLY A 45 4.30 15.26 -11.58
CA GLY A 45 4.94 15.77 -12.81
C GLY A 45 5.75 14.73 -13.60
N ILE A 46 5.77 13.46 -13.18
CA ILE A 46 6.51 12.40 -13.86
C ILE A 46 5.67 11.83 -15.01
N ASN A 47 6.19 11.96 -16.24
CA ASN A 47 5.61 11.33 -17.42
C ASN A 47 6.29 9.99 -17.70
N LEU A 48 5.54 8.90 -17.48
CA LEU A 48 6.04 7.55 -17.75
C LEU A 48 6.17 7.34 -19.27
N LYS A 49 7.37 6.99 -19.73
CA LYS A 49 7.68 6.69 -21.15
C LYS A 49 7.13 5.32 -21.61
N ASN A 50 6.28 4.66 -20.83
CA ASN A 50 5.86 3.29 -21.10
C ASN A 50 4.86 3.23 -22.26
N LYS A 51 5.29 2.68 -23.40
CA LYS A 51 4.46 2.49 -24.60
C LYS A 51 3.43 1.35 -24.45
N LYS A 52 3.64 0.42 -23.53
CA LYS A 52 2.68 -0.68 -23.27
C LYS A 52 1.65 -0.21 -22.24
N ARG A 53 0.52 0.25 -22.72
CA ARG A 53 -0.63 0.57 -21.86
C ARG A 53 -1.12 -0.72 -21.20
N ILE A 54 -1.05 -0.79 -19.89
CA ILE A 54 -1.85 -1.76 -19.14
C ILE A 54 -3.29 -1.28 -19.30
N ASN A 55 -4.13 -2.11 -19.90
CA ASN A 55 -5.56 -1.80 -20.03
C ASN A 55 -6.25 -2.02 -18.69
N PHE A 56 -5.98 -1.12 -17.74
CA PHE A 56 -6.53 -1.15 -16.40
C PHE A 56 -6.78 0.30 -15.91
N TYR A 57 -7.60 0.45 -14.91
CA TYR A 57 -7.95 1.75 -14.35
C TYR A 57 -6.73 2.42 -13.70
N LYS A 58 -6.53 3.71 -14.00
CA LYS A 58 -5.49 4.54 -13.37
C LYS A 58 -5.80 4.90 -11.91
N GLY A 59 -7.03 4.68 -11.51
CA GLY A 59 -7.54 4.81 -10.17
C GLY A 59 -9.04 4.70 -10.19
N ILE A 60 -9.60 4.17 -9.12
CA ILE A 60 -11.04 3.99 -8.99
C ILE A 60 -11.43 4.07 -7.53
N PHE A 61 -12.56 4.72 -7.26
CA PHE A 61 -13.13 4.84 -5.93
C PHE A 61 -14.62 4.52 -5.94
N TYR A 62 -15.06 3.88 -4.90
CA TYR A 62 -16.45 3.47 -4.68
C TYR A 62 -16.99 4.14 -3.42
N LYS A 63 -18.21 4.67 -3.49
CA LYS A 63 -18.97 5.06 -2.32
C LYS A 63 -19.87 3.88 -1.92
N PRO A 64 -19.74 3.31 -0.70
CA PRO A 64 -20.59 2.20 -0.30
C PRO A 64 -22.04 2.64 -0.04
N GLU A 65 -22.97 1.76 -0.32
CA GLU A 65 -24.37 1.84 0.13
C GLU A 65 -24.57 1.12 1.44
N THR A 66 -23.80 0.03 1.61
CA THR A 66 -23.87 -0.82 2.80
C THR A 66 -22.45 -1.08 3.31
N ILE A 67 -22.29 -0.99 4.61
CA ILE A 67 -21.08 -1.34 5.33
C ILE A 67 -21.44 -2.43 6.35
N ILE A 68 -20.74 -3.56 6.29
CA ILE A 68 -20.83 -4.63 7.27
C ILE A 68 -19.55 -4.61 8.09
N LYS A 69 -19.67 -4.33 9.38
CA LYS A 69 -18.55 -4.38 10.32
C LYS A 69 -18.64 -5.68 11.09
N ILE A 70 -17.61 -6.50 10.97
CA ILE A 70 -17.50 -7.78 11.68
C ILE A 70 -16.39 -7.63 12.72
N ARG A 71 -16.78 -7.67 13.99
CA ARG A 71 -15.87 -7.67 15.15
C ARG A 71 -16.33 -8.79 16.08
N LYS A 72 -16.49 -8.51 17.38
CA LYS A 72 -17.21 -9.40 18.31
C LYS A 72 -18.66 -9.55 17.89
N ASP A 73 -19.26 -8.44 17.42
CA ASP A 73 -20.62 -8.37 16.89
C ASP A 73 -20.60 -7.98 15.40
N ILE A 74 -21.67 -8.35 14.70
CA ILE A 74 -21.89 -7.95 13.29
C ILE A 74 -22.80 -6.74 13.29
N LYS A 75 -22.29 -5.61 12.78
CA LYS A 75 -23.06 -4.38 12.59
C LYS A 75 -23.24 -4.09 11.10
N VAL A 76 -24.48 -3.98 10.66
CA VAL A 76 -24.83 -3.59 9.29
C VAL A 76 -25.30 -2.14 9.29
N ILE A 77 -24.69 -1.33 8.45
CA ILE A 77 -25.03 0.09 8.21
C ILE A 77 -25.38 0.21 6.75
N SER A 78 -26.61 0.56 6.44
CA SER A 78 -27.08 0.56 5.07
C SER A 78 -27.99 1.73 4.76
N ASN A 79 -27.89 2.20 3.50
CA ASN A 79 -28.81 3.18 2.92
C ASN A 79 -29.95 2.52 2.11
N ILE A 80 -29.95 1.18 2.01
CA ILE A 80 -30.97 0.40 1.30
C ILE A 80 -31.67 -0.58 2.25
N LYS A 81 -32.97 -0.82 1.99
CA LYS A 81 -33.82 -1.62 2.88
C LYS A 81 -33.68 -3.14 2.70
N LYS A 82 -33.35 -3.59 1.49
CA LYS A 82 -33.20 -5.01 1.16
C LYS A 82 -31.80 -5.29 0.65
N HIS A 83 -31.20 -6.36 1.15
CA HIS A 83 -29.90 -6.86 0.71
C HIS A 83 -30.07 -8.28 0.18
N THR A 84 -29.59 -8.52 -1.02
CA THR A 84 -29.51 -9.87 -1.58
C THR A 84 -28.03 -10.19 -1.78
N PHE A 85 -27.54 -11.16 -1.06
CA PHE A 85 -26.17 -11.65 -1.18
C PHE A 85 -26.18 -12.96 -1.95
N TYR A 86 -25.62 -12.95 -3.16
CA TYR A 86 -25.38 -14.15 -3.93
C TYR A 86 -23.93 -14.57 -3.76
N TYR A 87 -23.72 -15.78 -3.30
CA TYR A 87 -22.40 -16.35 -3.19
C TYR A 87 -22.34 -17.66 -3.96
N GLN A 88 -21.51 -17.71 -5.02
CA GLN A 88 -21.23 -18.92 -5.77
C GLN A 88 -19.84 -19.42 -5.41
N PHE A 89 -19.75 -20.64 -4.93
CA PHE A 89 -18.51 -21.35 -4.69
C PHE A 89 -18.07 -22.06 -5.98
N ASN A 90 -17.17 -21.44 -6.73
CA ASN A 90 -16.52 -22.11 -7.86
C ASN A 90 -15.14 -22.62 -7.43
N LYS A 91 -14.78 -23.83 -7.85
CA LYS A 91 -13.44 -24.37 -7.64
C LYS A 91 -12.41 -23.50 -8.37
N THR A 92 -11.26 -23.23 -7.71
CA THR A 92 -10.12 -22.59 -8.36
C THR A 92 -9.48 -23.60 -9.29
N GLN A 93 -9.28 -23.24 -10.56
CA GLN A 93 -8.61 -24.04 -11.54
C GLN A 93 -7.46 -23.25 -12.18
N ILE A 94 -6.26 -23.79 -12.14
CA ILE A 94 -5.09 -23.23 -12.82
C ILE A 94 -5.04 -23.84 -14.20
N LEU A 95 -5.15 -23.01 -15.25
CA LEU A 95 -5.22 -23.42 -16.64
C LEU A 95 -3.88 -23.34 -17.38
N SER A 96 -2.91 -22.62 -16.80
CA SER A 96 -1.58 -22.53 -17.39
C SER A 96 -0.51 -22.31 -16.29
N PRO A 97 0.75 -22.70 -16.53
CA PRO A 97 1.84 -22.38 -15.62
C PRO A 97 2.06 -20.87 -15.52
N PHE A 98 2.71 -20.46 -14.44
CA PHE A 98 3.11 -19.06 -14.26
C PHE A 98 4.22 -18.69 -15.25
N LYS A 99 4.06 -17.54 -15.91
CA LYS A 99 5.08 -16.90 -16.75
C LYS A 99 5.58 -15.64 -16.07
N ILE A 100 6.88 -15.50 -15.97
CA ILE A 100 7.53 -14.27 -15.49
C ILE A 100 7.75 -13.30 -16.66
N ASN A 101 7.63 -12.01 -16.40
CA ASN A 101 7.76 -10.96 -17.43
C ASN A 101 9.21 -10.63 -17.80
N ILE A 102 10.19 -11.15 -17.09
CA ILE A 102 11.62 -10.87 -17.28
C ILE A 102 12.43 -12.16 -17.11
N SER A 103 13.35 -12.41 -18.02
CA SER A 103 14.30 -13.52 -17.88
C SER A 103 15.39 -13.19 -16.86
N TYR A 104 16.04 -14.20 -16.30
CA TYR A 104 17.15 -14.03 -15.36
C TYR A 104 18.29 -13.19 -15.96
N ALA A 105 18.70 -13.47 -17.19
CA ALA A 105 19.75 -12.70 -17.86
C ALA A 105 19.40 -11.21 -17.99
N LYS A 106 18.14 -10.90 -18.31
CA LYS A 106 17.67 -9.51 -18.36
C LYS A 106 17.60 -8.87 -16.97
N TYR A 107 17.14 -9.62 -15.96
CA TYR A 107 17.14 -9.16 -14.57
C TYR A 107 18.56 -8.83 -14.11
N LYS A 108 19.54 -9.70 -14.36
CA LYS A 108 20.95 -9.51 -14.00
C LYS A 108 21.52 -8.23 -14.62
N LYS A 109 21.29 -8.00 -15.92
CA LYS A 109 21.72 -6.76 -16.60
C LYS A 109 21.12 -5.49 -15.98
N ILE A 110 19.84 -5.52 -15.63
CA ILE A 110 19.16 -4.38 -14.97
C ILE A 110 19.74 -4.18 -13.57
N PHE A 111 19.97 -5.26 -12.83
CA PHE A 111 20.56 -5.21 -11.48
C PHE A 111 21.96 -4.61 -11.50
N GLU A 112 22.82 -5.03 -12.42
CA GLU A 112 24.18 -4.51 -12.60
C GLU A 112 24.16 -3.01 -12.95
N LEU A 113 23.29 -2.61 -13.89
CA LEU A 113 23.12 -1.20 -14.26
C LEU A 113 22.67 -0.36 -13.04
N PHE A 114 21.66 -0.81 -12.30
CA PHE A 114 21.18 -0.07 -11.15
C PHE A 114 22.16 -0.05 -9.99
N SER A 115 22.90 -1.14 -9.77
CA SER A 115 23.99 -1.19 -8.80
C SER A 115 25.10 -0.18 -9.14
N LYS A 116 25.42 -0.02 -10.44
CA LYS A 116 26.34 1.02 -10.91
C LYS A 116 25.81 2.41 -10.59
N LYS A 117 24.53 2.71 -10.89
CA LYS A 117 23.91 4.00 -10.62
C LYS A 117 23.88 4.35 -9.13
N ILE A 118 23.66 3.37 -8.26
CA ILE A 118 23.73 3.57 -6.81
C ILE A 118 25.18 3.90 -6.38
N ARG A 119 26.19 3.21 -6.91
CA ARG A 119 27.61 3.52 -6.63
C ARG A 119 28.04 4.87 -7.14
N GLU A 120 27.47 5.34 -8.25
CA GLU A 120 27.68 6.69 -8.82
C GLU A 120 26.97 7.79 -8.01
N GLY A 121 26.18 7.43 -7.00
CA GLY A 121 25.46 8.38 -6.15
C GLY A 121 24.20 8.98 -6.76
N GLU A 122 23.70 8.43 -7.88
CA GLU A 122 22.48 8.94 -8.53
C GLU A 122 21.20 8.61 -7.73
N THR A 123 21.25 7.59 -6.91
CA THR A 123 20.11 7.17 -6.06
C THR A 123 20.58 6.26 -4.93
N TYR A 124 19.85 6.22 -3.83
CA TYR A 124 20.16 5.34 -2.70
C TYR A 124 19.56 3.94 -2.85
N GLN A 125 18.36 3.85 -3.42
CA GLN A 125 17.65 2.58 -3.54
C GLN A 125 16.73 2.57 -4.77
N ILE A 126 16.72 1.43 -5.48
CA ILE A 126 15.82 1.17 -6.62
C ILE A 126 15.15 -0.18 -6.42
N LYS A 127 13.84 -0.26 -6.66
CA LYS A 127 13.09 -1.52 -6.63
C LYS A 127 12.93 -2.08 -8.05
N ILE A 128 13.44 -3.31 -8.27
CA ILE A 128 13.23 -4.04 -9.52
C ILE A 128 12.00 -4.92 -9.35
N CYS A 129 10.91 -4.55 -10.05
CA CYS A 129 9.65 -5.27 -9.95
C CYS A 129 9.55 -6.36 -11.01
N THR A 130 9.17 -7.56 -10.58
CA THR A 130 8.85 -8.68 -11.47
C THR A 130 7.35 -8.98 -11.44
N LYS A 131 6.83 -9.46 -12.56
CA LYS A 131 5.40 -9.78 -12.71
C LYS A 131 5.22 -11.22 -13.16
N TYR A 132 4.41 -11.93 -12.43
CA TYR A 132 3.97 -13.29 -12.77
C TYR A 132 2.58 -13.24 -13.36
N LYS A 133 2.35 -14.05 -14.39
CA LYS A 133 1.04 -14.20 -15.04
C LYS A 133 0.75 -15.66 -15.30
N ASN A 134 -0.49 -16.04 -15.14
CA ASN A 134 -1.03 -17.30 -15.61
C ASN A 134 -2.47 -17.14 -16.09
N LYS A 135 -3.04 -18.17 -16.69
CA LYS A 135 -4.48 -18.30 -16.92
C LYS A 135 -5.06 -19.16 -15.80
N SER A 136 -6.10 -18.67 -15.15
CA SER A 136 -6.77 -19.37 -14.06
C SER A 136 -8.22 -18.95 -13.95
N LEU A 137 -9.07 -19.87 -13.54
CA LEU A 137 -10.42 -19.57 -13.05
C LEU A 137 -10.34 -19.50 -11.53
N ILE A 138 -10.51 -18.33 -10.97
CA ILE A 138 -10.37 -18.10 -9.53
C ILE A 138 -11.61 -17.39 -9.00
N ASN A 139 -12.21 -17.96 -7.96
CA ASN A 139 -13.15 -17.20 -7.15
C ASN A 139 -12.35 -16.26 -6.24
N PRO A 140 -12.41 -14.94 -6.44
CA PRO A 140 -11.57 -13.98 -5.70
C PRO A 140 -11.87 -13.94 -4.20
N VAL A 141 -13.11 -14.24 -3.80
CA VAL A 141 -13.51 -14.28 -2.39
C VAL A 141 -12.85 -15.46 -1.69
N ASN A 142 -12.94 -16.65 -2.29
CA ASN A 142 -12.29 -17.85 -1.76
C ASN A 142 -10.76 -17.69 -1.71
N PHE A 143 -10.21 -17.07 -2.76
CA PHE A 143 -8.78 -16.78 -2.83
C PHE A 143 -8.36 -15.83 -1.70
N PHE A 144 -9.10 -14.74 -1.48
CA PHE A 144 -8.85 -13.80 -0.39
C PHE A 144 -8.86 -14.50 0.99
N TRP A 145 -9.88 -15.30 1.27
CA TRP A 145 -9.95 -16.04 2.54
C TRP A 145 -8.83 -17.05 2.73
N LYS A 146 -8.42 -17.75 1.67
CA LYS A 146 -7.23 -18.62 1.71
C LYS A 146 -5.97 -17.83 2.00
N LEU A 147 -5.79 -16.70 1.33
CA LEU A 147 -4.64 -15.81 1.53
C LEU A 147 -4.61 -15.26 2.95
N MET A 148 -5.76 -14.84 3.50
CA MET A 148 -5.89 -14.37 4.89
C MET A 148 -5.52 -15.44 5.91
N ARG A 149 -5.84 -16.71 5.65
CA ARG A 149 -5.43 -17.82 6.53
C ARG A 149 -3.93 -18.05 6.55
N VAL A 150 -3.27 -17.79 5.43
CA VAL A 150 -1.81 -17.95 5.30
C VAL A 150 -1.08 -16.72 5.80
N ASN A 151 -1.53 -15.52 5.41
CA ASN A 151 -0.84 -14.25 5.65
C ASN A 151 -1.84 -13.15 6.00
N ALA A 152 -2.39 -13.18 7.21
CA ALA A 152 -3.22 -12.09 7.72
C ALA A 152 -2.34 -10.87 8.02
N SER A 153 -2.46 -9.85 7.18
CA SER A 153 -1.72 -8.59 7.32
C SER A 153 -2.68 -7.43 7.61
N PRO A 154 -2.23 -6.36 8.33
CA PRO A 154 -3.13 -5.30 8.81
C PRO A 154 -3.83 -4.54 7.69
N GLU A 155 -3.18 -4.35 6.54
CA GLU A 155 -3.73 -3.63 5.39
C GLU A 155 -4.21 -4.61 4.30
N SER A 156 -4.77 -5.74 4.71
CA SER A 156 -5.35 -6.71 3.78
C SER A 156 -6.69 -6.23 3.27
N PHE A 157 -6.90 -6.33 1.97
CA PHE A 157 -8.16 -5.95 1.34
C PHE A 157 -8.48 -6.77 0.10
N MET A 158 -9.75 -6.74 -0.28
CA MET A 158 -10.23 -7.22 -1.57
C MET A 158 -11.16 -6.18 -2.18
N ILE A 159 -10.96 -5.89 -3.45
CA ILE A 159 -11.90 -5.16 -4.29
C ILE A 159 -12.39 -6.12 -5.35
N LYS A 160 -13.70 -6.33 -5.44
CA LYS A 160 -14.34 -7.11 -6.49
C LYS A 160 -15.32 -6.23 -7.26
N ASP A 161 -15.11 -6.06 -8.54
CA ASP A 161 -16.02 -5.43 -9.49
C ASP A 161 -16.49 -6.47 -10.52
N LYS A 162 -17.30 -6.08 -11.49
CA LYS A 162 -17.79 -6.97 -12.55
C LYS A 162 -16.65 -7.61 -13.34
N ASP A 163 -15.69 -6.78 -13.77
CA ASP A 163 -14.66 -7.16 -14.74
C ASP A 163 -13.31 -7.48 -14.13
N TYR A 164 -13.12 -7.23 -12.82
CA TYR A 164 -11.84 -7.47 -12.16
C TYR A 164 -11.98 -7.69 -10.67
N SER A 165 -10.92 -8.23 -10.10
CA SER A 165 -10.73 -8.27 -8.64
C SER A 165 -9.29 -7.97 -8.29
N ILE A 166 -9.09 -7.25 -7.19
CA ILE A 166 -7.80 -7.00 -6.57
C ILE A 166 -7.82 -7.66 -5.20
N VAL A 167 -6.83 -8.48 -4.92
CA VAL A 167 -6.64 -9.12 -3.61
C VAL A 167 -5.25 -8.76 -3.11
N SER A 168 -5.15 -8.28 -1.88
CA SER A 168 -3.89 -7.86 -1.27
C SER A 168 -3.83 -8.26 0.20
N CYS A 169 -2.62 -8.61 0.66
CA CYS A 169 -2.26 -8.78 2.06
C CYS A 169 -1.02 -7.93 2.33
N SER A 170 -1.18 -6.62 2.36
CA SER A 170 -0.09 -5.68 2.64
C SER A 170 0.16 -5.58 4.15
N PRO A 171 1.42 -5.66 4.59
CA PRO A 171 1.76 -5.42 6.00
C PRO A 171 1.93 -3.94 6.34
N GLU A 172 2.10 -3.07 5.34
CA GLU A 172 2.59 -1.71 5.54
C GLU A 172 1.49 -0.68 5.37
N THR A 173 1.32 0.16 6.40
CA THR A 173 0.51 1.38 6.35
C THR A 173 1.37 2.52 5.86
N LEU A 174 1.15 2.97 4.63
CA LEU A 174 1.91 4.06 4.04
C LEU A 174 1.68 5.38 4.78
N VAL A 175 0.43 5.75 4.98
CA VAL A 175 0.06 6.95 5.74
C VAL A 175 -1.33 6.80 6.36
N ASP A 176 -1.44 7.13 7.64
CA ASP A 176 -2.69 7.24 8.39
C ASP A 176 -2.87 8.68 8.89
N LYS A 177 -4.05 9.26 8.65
CA LYS A 177 -4.39 10.60 9.11
C LYS A 177 -5.39 10.53 10.25
N LYS A 178 -4.93 10.91 11.45
CA LYS A 178 -5.77 11.03 12.65
C LYS A 178 -5.91 12.49 13.05
N ARG A 179 -7.10 13.06 12.82
CA ARG A 179 -7.36 14.50 13.03
C ARG A 179 -6.34 15.34 12.24
N ASN A 180 -5.44 16.05 12.93
CA ASN A 180 -4.40 16.89 12.32
C ASN A 180 -3.00 16.27 12.35
N THR A 181 -2.89 14.98 12.65
CA THR A 181 -1.62 14.24 12.70
C THR A 181 -1.57 13.20 11.60
N LEU A 182 -0.47 13.16 10.86
CA LEU A 182 -0.13 12.07 9.97
C LEU A 182 0.81 11.09 10.69
N ILE A 183 0.61 9.81 10.42
CA ILE A 183 1.45 8.72 10.95
C ILE A 183 1.83 7.83 9.78
N THR A 184 3.11 7.50 9.68
CA THR A 184 3.64 6.47 8.77
C THR A 184 4.35 5.39 9.57
N LYS A 185 4.38 4.16 9.05
CA LYS A 185 5.01 3.01 9.71
C LYS A 185 5.86 2.24 8.72
N PRO A 186 7.01 2.79 8.33
CA PRO A 186 7.91 2.11 7.42
C PRO A 186 8.39 0.77 8.00
N ILE A 187 8.40 -0.23 7.13
CA ILE A 187 8.92 -1.56 7.38
C ILE A 187 10.21 -1.72 6.61
N ALA A 188 11.29 -2.04 7.30
CA ALA A 188 12.53 -2.48 6.68
C ALA A 188 13.21 -3.49 7.60
N GLY A 189 13.36 -4.69 7.09
CA GLY A 189 13.81 -5.85 7.82
C GLY A 189 12.73 -6.92 7.98
N THR A 190 13.04 -8.13 7.56
CA THR A 190 12.13 -9.28 7.64
C THR A 190 12.90 -10.50 8.12
N LEU A 191 12.39 -11.11 9.19
CA LEU A 191 12.92 -12.37 9.71
C LEU A 191 11.83 -13.44 9.67
N LYS A 192 12.16 -14.60 9.08
CA LYS A 192 11.25 -15.74 9.07
C LYS A 192 11.04 -16.25 10.49
N LYS A 193 9.79 -16.48 10.85
CA LYS A 193 9.44 -17.08 12.14
C LYS A 193 9.62 -18.59 12.08
N ASN A 194 10.27 -19.14 13.11
CA ASN A 194 10.37 -20.57 13.36
C ASN A 194 10.00 -20.85 14.84
N THR A 195 10.05 -22.11 15.25
CA THR A 195 9.67 -22.54 16.60
C THR A 195 10.54 -21.93 17.71
N SER A 196 11.80 -21.60 17.40
CA SER A 196 12.78 -21.03 18.33
C SER A 196 12.82 -19.51 18.33
N THR A 197 12.15 -18.82 17.39
CA THR A 197 12.19 -17.36 17.30
C THR A 197 11.00 -16.70 17.99
N ASN A 198 11.29 -15.67 18.78
CA ASN A 198 10.30 -14.79 19.40
C ASN A 198 10.65 -13.31 19.10
N LYS A 199 9.84 -12.38 19.59
CA LYS A 199 10.06 -10.95 19.37
C LYS A 199 11.40 -10.42 19.88
N LEU A 200 11.89 -10.94 20.99
CA LEU A 200 13.17 -10.53 21.59
C LEU A 200 14.34 -10.98 20.73
N ILE A 201 14.33 -12.23 20.29
CA ILE A 201 15.32 -12.80 19.38
C ILE A 201 15.32 -12.04 18.05
N ALA A 202 14.12 -11.77 17.48
CA ALA A 202 14.01 -11.01 16.26
C ALA A 202 14.54 -9.58 16.42
N LEU A 203 14.26 -8.91 17.53
CA LEU A 203 14.79 -7.58 17.82
C LEU A 203 16.31 -7.57 17.94
N LYS A 204 16.89 -8.59 18.61
CA LYS A 204 18.34 -8.75 18.72
C LYS A 204 18.97 -9.00 17.35
N TYR A 205 18.37 -9.86 16.53
CA TYR A 205 18.80 -10.11 15.16
C TYR A 205 18.88 -8.82 14.34
N PHE A 206 17.79 -8.04 14.30
CA PHE A 206 17.77 -6.79 13.52
C PHE A 206 18.78 -5.76 14.04
N LYS A 207 18.94 -5.61 15.36
CA LYS A 207 19.91 -4.69 15.94
C LYS A 207 21.36 -5.06 15.59
N ASN A 208 21.68 -6.35 15.56
CA ASN A 208 23.04 -6.85 15.29
C ASN A 208 23.31 -6.98 13.79
N ASN A 209 22.30 -6.89 12.92
CA ASN A 209 22.47 -6.94 11.48
C ASN A 209 22.66 -5.52 10.93
N GLU A 210 23.90 -5.20 10.60
CA GLU A 210 24.29 -3.87 10.14
C GLU A 210 23.55 -3.48 8.84
N LYS A 211 23.38 -4.42 7.90
CA LYS A 211 22.65 -4.19 6.64
C LYS A 211 21.18 -3.81 6.90
N GLU A 212 20.48 -4.63 7.70
CA GLU A 212 19.07 -4.38 8.02
C GLU A 212 18.89 -3.04 8.77
N THR A 213 19.81 -2.73 9.69
CA THR A 213 19.79 -1.47 10.44
C THR A 213 20.06 -0.27 9.55
N LYS A 214 21.02 -0.33 8.62
CA LYS A 214 21.32 0.76 7.68
C LYS A 214 20.15 1.00 6.72
N GLU A 215 19.59 -0.07 6.14
CA GLU A 215 18.42 0.02 5.26
C GLU A 215 17.22 0.63 6.01
N HIS A 216 16.96 0.15 7.23
CA HIS A 216 15.88 0.69 8.06
C HIS A 216 16.04 2.18 8.36
N ASN A 217 17.25 2.61 8.75
CA ASN A 217 17.53 4.02 9.03
C ASN A 217 17.29 4.89 7.78
N MET A 218 17.77 4.46 6.63
CA MET A 218 17.58 5.16 5.36
C MET A 218 16.09 5.36 5.03
N ILE A 219 15.28 4.31 5.17
CA ILE A 219 13.84 4.40 4.91
C ILE A 219 13.14 5.30 5.93
N VAL A 220 13.52 5.21 7.21
CA VAL A 220 13.00 6.10 8.26
C VAL A 220 13.32 7.57 7.97
N ASP A 221 14.53 7.88 7.54
CA ASP A 221 14.92 9.27 7.23
C ASP A 221 14.22 9.80 5.98
N MET A 222 14.02 8.96 4.98
CA MET A 222 13.22 9.29 3.80
C MET A 222 11.77 9.63 4.18
N GLU A 223 11.10 8.77 4.96
CA GLU A 223 9.72 9.00 5.41
C GLU A 223 9.60 10.25 6.31
N ARG A 224 10.60 10.56 7.12
CA ARG A 224 10.69 11.82 7.87
C ARG A 224 10.80 13.02 6.94
N SER A 225 11.62 12.93 5.90
CA SER A 225 11.75 13.97 4.88
C SER A 225 10.42 14.21 4.17
N ASP A 226 9.71 13.16 3.77
CA ASP A 226 8.41 13.26 3.10
C ASP A 226 7.35 13.92 4.01
N LEU A 227 7.25 13.50 5.27
CA LEU A 227 6.37 14.15 6.24
C LEU A 227 6.75 15.62 6.49
N SER A 228 8.03 15.96 6.47
CA SER A 228 8.50 17.32 6.72
C SER A 228 8.05 18.32 5.65
N LYS A 229 7.77 17.87 4.43
CA LYS A 229 7.26 18.70 3.32
C LYS A 229 5.86 19.27 3.62
N ILE A 230 5.07 18.58 4.45
CA ILE A 230 3.66 18.87 4.69
C ILE A 230 3.27 19.05 6.15
N CYS A 231 4.19 18.79 7.06
CA CYS A 231 3.99 18.97 8.50
C CYS A 231 4.61 20.26 9.01
N LYS A 232 4.12 20.74 10.14
CA LYS A 232 4.70 21.92 10.84
C LYS A 232 6.15 21.65 11.17
N THR A 233 7.01 22.64 10.98
CA THR A 233 8.42 22.61 11.36
C THR A 233 8.58 22.12 12.80
N GLY A 234 9.51 21.21 13.05
CA GLY A 234 9.79 20.63 14.37
C GLY A 234 8.75 19.63 14.89
N SER A 235 7.64 19.40 14.14
CA SER A 235 6.59 18.50 14.60
C SER A 235 6.77 17.03 14.17
N VAL A 236 7.65 16.76 13.20
CA VAL A 236 7.93 15.39 12.75
C VAL A 236 8.83 14.70 13.78
N LYS A 237 8.30 13.65 14.39
CA LYS A 237 8.97 12.90 15.48
C LYS A 237 8.81 11.40 15.29
N ILE A 238 9.80 10.66 15.77
CA ILE A 238 9.68 9.22 15.93
C ILE A 238 8.77 8.96 17.14
N LEU A 239 7.62 8.36 16.90
CA LEU A 239 6.63 8.02 17.93
C LEU A 239 7.01 6.73 18.66
N LYS A 240 7.51 5.76 17.89
CA LYS A 240 8.02 4.49 18.44
C LYS A 240 9.19 4.04 17.58
N LYS A 241 10.36 3.91 18.21
CA LYS A 241 11.62 3.60 17.54
C LYS A 241 11.86 2.11 17.50
N LYS A 242 12.16 1.58 16.31
CA LYS A 242 12.76 0.27 16.07
C LYS A 242 12.16 -0.87 16.93
N TYR A 243 10.94 -1.25 16.63
CA TYR A 243 10.25 -2.34 17.32
C TYR A 243 9.93 -3.47 16.34
N VAL A 244 9.59 -4.64 16.87
CA VAL A 244 9.23 -5.81 16.09
C VAL A 244 7.71 -5.98 16.06
N GLU A 245 7.14 -6.02 14.87
CA GLU A 245 5.80 -6.53 14.63
C GLU A 245 5.85 -8.01 14.25
N GLU A 246 5.02 -8.81 14.92
CA GLU A 246 4.94 -10.25 14.73
C GLU A 246 3.72 -10.58 13.87
N TYR A 247 3.98 -11.34 12.81
CA TYR A 247 2.99 -11.91 11.92
C TYR A 247 2.99 -13.44 12.00
N LYS A 248 2.08 -14.08 11.32
CA LYS A 248 1.92 -15.54 11.41
C LYS A 248 3.20 -16.31 11.10
N HIS A 249 3.97 -15.88 10.09
CA HIS A 249 5.14 -16.59 9.57
C HIS A 249 6.44 -15.78 9.59
N LEU A 250 6.38 -14.54 10.07
CA LEU A 250 7.53 -13.65 10.03
C LEU A 250 7.46 -12.55 11.08
N PHE A 251 8.61 -11.92 11.29
CA PHE A 251 8.77 -10.70 12.07
C PHE A 251 9.21 -9.56 11.15
N HIS A 252 8.62 -8.38 11.35
CA HIS A 252 9.05 -7.16 10.67
C HIS A 252 9.67 -6.17 11.65
N TYR A 253 10.70 -5.47 11.17
CA TYR A 253 11.34 -4.37 11.89
C TYR A 253 10.67 -3.06 11.45
N VAL A 254 10.11 -2.34 12.41
CA VAL A 254 9.20 -1.21 12.17
C VAL A 254 9.62 0.00 13.00
N THR A 255 9.40 1.18 12.45
CA THR A 255 9.45 2.45 13.18
C THR A 255 8.15 3.21 12.92
N SER A 256 7.56 3.81 13.93
CA SER A 256 6.41 4.70 13.75
C SER A 256 6.86 6.15 13.81
N ILE A 257 6.47 6.93 12.80
CA ILE A 257 6.81 8.35 12.67
C ILE A 257 5.50 9.12 12.56
N GLY A 258 5.45 10.29 13.19
CA GLY A 258 4.27 11.14 13.09
C GLY A 258 4.64 12.62 13.00
N GLY A 259 3.75 13.40 12.38
CA GLY A 259 3.89 14.84 12.26
C GLY A 259 2.54 15.54 12.27
N LYS A 260 2.49 16.75 12.82
CA LYS A 260 1.29 17.62 12.79
C LYS A 260 1.22 18.33 11.44
N LEU A 261 0.13 18.18 10.69
CA LEU A 261 -0.09 18.86 9.42
C LEU A 261 0.07 20.39 9.56
N SER A 262 0.70 20.99 8.58
CA SER A 262 0.75 22.44 8.44
C SER A 262 -0.66 23.00 8.18
N LYS A 263 -0.89 24.25 8.58
CA LYS A 263 -2.12 24.97 8.31
C LYS A 263 -2.32 25.06 6.79
N ASN A 264 -3.52 24.78 6.30
CA ASN A 264 -3.87 24.77 4.87
C ASN A 264 -3.32 23.60 4.01
N THR A 265 -2.66 22.60 4.58
CA THR A 265 -2.29 21.39 3.83
C THR A 265 -3.52 20.64 3.35
N LYS A 266 -3.63 20.45 2.05
CA LYS A 266 -4.74 19.74 1.39
C LYS A 266 -4.45 18.25 1.25
N LEU A 267 -5.49 17.45 1.01
CA LEU A 267 -5.36 16.02 0.73
C LEU A 267 -4.43 15.74 -0.47
N ILE A 268 -4.50 16.58 -1.50
CA ILE A 268 -3.62 16.49 -2.66
C ILE A 268 -2.14 16.64 -2.29
N ASP A 269 -1.81 17.51 -1.34
CA ASP A 269 -0.44 17.75 -0.90
C ASP A 269 0.09 16.53 -0.12
N VAL A 270 -0.77 15.91 0.70
CA VAL A 270 -0.46 14.65 1.38
C VAL A 270 -0.17 13.54 0.37
N ILE A 271 -1.02 13.40 -0.66
CA ILE A 271 -0.82 12.39 -1.71
C ILE A 271 0.48 12.65 -2.48
N LYS A 272 0.77 13.89 -2.85
CA LYS A 272 1.99 14.24 -3.58
C LYS A 272 3.27 14.03 -2.76
N ALA A 273 3.20 14.26 -1.44
CA ALA A 273 4.35 14.11 -0.57
C ALA A 273 4.64 12.64 -0.21
N MET A 274 3.58 11.83 -0.02
CA MET A 274 3.68 10.47 0.53
C MET A 274 3.52 9.37 -0.52
N MET A 275 3.08 9.69 -1.75
CA MET A 275 2.75 8.68 -2.76
C MET A 275 3.35 9.03 -4.14
N PRO A 276 3.92 8.02 -4.84
CA PRO A 276 4.15 6.65 -4.37
C PRO A 276 5.21 6.61 -3.27
N GLY A 277 5.04 5.73 -2.28
CA GLY A 277 5.96 5.63 -1.15
C GLY A 277 7.36 5.20 -1.58
N GLY A 278 8.38 5.81 -1.01
CA GLY A 278 9.77 5.49 -1.31
C GLY A 278 10.16 4.07 -0.89
N SER A 279 9.57 3.54 0.19
CA SER A 279 9.71 2.12 0.57
C SER A 279 9.25 1.16 -0.52
N VAL A 280 8.36 1.60 -1.44
CA VAL A 280 7.79 0.79 -2.53
C VAL A 280 8.57 0.94 -3.83
N ILE A 281 9.02 2.15 -4.17
CA ILE A 281 9.67 2.43 -5.48
C ILE A 281 11.18 2.58 -5.38
N GLY A 282 11.71 2.86 -4.23
CA GLY A 282 13.08 3.32 -3.98
C GLY A 282 13.11 4.82 -3.67
N CYS A 283 14.28 5.33 -3.37
CA CYS A 283 14.50 6.73 -3.00
C CYS A 283 15.70 7.32 -3.72
N PRO A 284 15.63 8.59 -4.13
CA PRO A 284 16.73 9.30 -4.76
C PRO A 284 17.88 9.57 -3.81
#